data_6a8ce337b5eda37d053ab8c4c3654a90
#
_entry.id   6a8ce337b5eda37d053ab8c4c3654a90
#
_cell.length_a   1.000
_cell.length_b   1.000
_cell.length_c   1.000
_cell.angle_alpha   90.00
_cell.angle_beta   90.00
_cell.angle_gamma   90.00
#
_symmetry.space_group_name_H-M   'P 1'
#
loop_
_entity.id
_entity.type
_entity.pdbx_description
1 polymer ?
#
loop_
_entity_poly.entity_id
_entity_poly.type
_entity_poly.pdbx_seq_one_letter_code
_entity_poly.pdbx_strand_id
1 'polypeptide(L)'
;MEKNKIIKIDKLLCMLIILCPVLDMLSFIFRNTFETKISPSTVLRPIISIIVIMYIIIKDKNRWKIIGVGAVYGLYALIHILIFNRIRTGCSYGSVLHETQYLMNYSFMILNLFLFMYVFRKENIKPVQNSLFIAIAIYIISIYISIFTGTSSFTYPVEQMGYKGWFESGNSLSAILVLSMFVLLPAIKQLENNKEKIAYIAVIALLGIFLMTQIGTRVGLFGFILVLGLYIFLEIIFSIFKSKKINKKVIFIGIGIIAAIVIIVLVLGSNTFTRREHIEQESQSSYDEKQEEVAHLTGDVIDIHAAIVENTLEEGYLNEAEKKSFLELYDIANKYDLKSNDQRLHQIIYNVLLVKNQHNIGLILFGNGYLNNFRELVLEMELMSFLLNFGILGFILYVVPFLTLLIYAFVQIIKNIKKIDIQCVMLFLGSGFAYVLSLLSGYVFFNSSSMIIVIILHVSLINKINEIKNK
;
A
#
# COMPACT_ATOMS: atom_id res chain seq x y z
N MET A 1 11.88 -36.99 -7.10
CA MET A 1 10.42 -36.91 -6.75
C MET A 1 9.98 -35.58 -6.15
N GLU A 2 10.85 -34.72 -5.63
CA GLU A 2 10.50 -33.45 -4.99
C GLU A 2 10.19 -32.31 -5.98
N LYS A 3 10.85 -32.27 -7.16
CA LYS A 3 10.61 -31.17 -8.15
C LYS A 3 9.17 -31.05 -8.65
N ASN A 4 8.47 -32.17 -8.85
CA ASN A 4 7.09 -32.13 -9.39
C ASN A 4 6.00 -31.73 -8.38
N LYS A 5 6.31 -31.63 -7.07
CA LYS A 5 5.33 -31.26 -6.03
C LYS A 5 5.37 -29.77 -5.68
N ILE A 6 6.56 -29.15 -5.79
CA ILE A 6 6.73 -27.70 -5.61
C ILE A 6 6.07 -26.95 -6.77
N ILE A 7 6.06 -27.51 -7.98
CA ILE A 7 5.42 -26.97 -9.18
C ILE A 7 3.91 -26.65 -8.99
N LYS A 8 3.23 -27.31 -8.03
CA LYS A 8 1.81 -27.02 -7.77
C LYS A 8 1.59 -25.81 -6.85
N ILE A 9 2.52 -25.50 -5.96
CA ILE A 9 2.41 -24.38 -5.01
C ILE A 9 2.73 -23.07 -5.72
N ASP A 10 3.78 -23.04 -6.55
CA ASP A 10 4.13 -21.86 -7.34
C ASP A 10 2.98 -21.43 -8.26
N LYS A 11 2.33 -22.40 -8.92
CA LYS A 11 1.13 -22.13 -9.73
C LYS A 11 -0.02 -21.55 -8.92
N LEU A 12 -0.25 -22.03 -7.68
CA LEU A 12 -1.31 -21.53 -6.82
C LEU A 12 -1.03 -20.08 -6.38
N LEU A 13 0.23 -19.76 -6.03
CA LEU A 13 0.62 -18.39 -5.71
C LEU A 13 0.58 -17.45 -6.93
N CYS A 14 0.96 -17.94 -8.10
CA CYS A 14 0.80 -17.22 -9.36
C CYS A 14 -0.69 -16.95 -9.67
N MET A 15 -1.56 -17.92 -9.43
CA MET A 15 -3.01 -17.76 -9.57
C MET A 15 -3.56 -16.73 -8.58
N LEU A 16 -3.06 -16.69 -7.35
CA LEU A 16 -3.44 -15.67 -6.36
C LEU A 16 -3.15 -14.25 -6.89
N ILE A 17 -1.99 -14.05 -7.54
CA ILE A 17 -1.65 -12.75 -8.15
C ILE A 17 -2.66 -12.38 -9.26
N ILE A 18 -2.98 -13.31 -10.16
CA ILE A 18 -3.92 -13.07 -11.27
C ILE A 18 -5.33 -12.80 -10.75
N LEU A 19 -5.73 -13.44 -9.65
CA LEU A 19 -7.06 -13.28 -9.06
C LEU A 19 -7.22 -11.95 -8.29
N CYS A 20 -6.14 -11.27 -7.92
CA CYS A 20 -6.22 -10.01 -7.16
C CYS A 20 -7.20 -9.01 -7.78
N PRO A 21 -7.07 -8.60 -9.07
CA PRO A 21 -8.01 -7.64 -9.67
C PRO A 21 -9.45 -8.15 -9.70
N VAL A 22 -9.66 -9.43 -9.95
CA VAL A 22 -11.00 -10.04 -10.00
C VAL A 22 -11.66 -10.01 -8.61
N LEU A 23 -10.90 -10.36 -7.57
CA LEU A 23 -11.39 -10.33 -6.19
C LEU A 23 -11.67 -8.89 -5.71
N ASP A 24 -10.87 -7.92 -6.16
CA ASP A 24 -11.11 -6.50 -5.84
C ASP A 24 -12.39 -5.99 -6.51
N MET A 25 -12.61 -6.31 -7.79
CA MET A 25 -13.85 -5.98 -8.50
C MET A 25 -15.07 -6.63 -7.86
N LEU A 26 -14.99 -7.92 -7.54
CA LEU A 26 -16.08 -8.64 -6.85
C LEU A 26 -16.37 -8.00 -5.49
N SER A 27 -15.33 -7.62 -4.74
CA SER A 27 -15.50 -6.97 -3.45
C SER A 27 -16.20 -5.62 -3.57
N PHE A 28 -15.84 -4.83 -4.59
CA PHE A 28 -16.49 -3.56 -4.89
C PHE A 28 -17.99 -3.77 -5.22
N ILE A 29 -18.31 -4.74 -6.09
CA ILE A 29 -19.71 -5.06 -6.46
C ILE A 29 -20.48 -5.51 -5.21
N PHE A 30 -19.92 -6.42 -4.39
CA PHE A 30 -20.60 -6.93 -3.19
C PHE A 30 -20.91 -5.81 -2.19
N ARG A 31 -19.98 -4.89 -1.95
CA ARG A 31 -20.20 -3.76 -1.04
C ARG A 31 -21.24 -2.79 -1.55
N ASN A 32 -21.20 -2.45 -2.85
CA ASN A 32 -22.10 -1.46 -3.42
C ASN A 32 -23.50 -1.99 -3.71
N THR A 33 -23.63 -3.30 -4.02
CA THR A 33 -24.92 -3.91 -4.39
C THR A 33 -25.62 -4.57 -3.21
N PHE A 34 -24.86 -5.23 -2.32
CA PHE A 34 -25.41 -6.00 -1.19
C PHE A 34 -25.15 -5.36 0.17
N GLU A 35 -24.48 -4.20 0.22
CA GLU A 35 -24.12 -3.46 1.44
C GLU A 35 -23.43 -4.35 2.51
N THR A 36 -22.77 -5.41 2.07
CA THR A 36 -22.16 -6.38 2.97
C THR A 36 -20.82 -5.88 3.51
N LYS A 37 -20.59 -6.03 4.82
CA LYS A 37 -19.30 -5.73 5.46
C LYS A 37 -18.22 -6.75 5.11
N ILE A 38 -18.58 -7.96 4.71
CA ILE A 38 -17.67 -9.06 4.36
C ILE A 38 -17.57 -9.13 2.84
N SER A 39 -16.36 -8.94 2.30
CA SER A 39 -16.11 -9.00 0.86
C SER A 39 -15.49 -10.35 0.46
N PRO A 40 -15.70 -10.81 -0.79
CA PRO A 40 -15.08 -12.03 -1.30
C PRO A 40 -13.56 -12.06 -1.15
N SER A 41 -12.90 -10.93 -1.32
CA SER A 41 -11.43 -10.83 -1.18
C SER A 41 -10.96 -11.09 0.25
N THR A 42 -11.71 -10.63 1.25
CA THR A 42 -11.38 -10.80 2.66
C THR A 42 -11.42 -12.27 3.09
N VAL A 43 -12.21 -13.09 2.41
CA VAL A 43 -12.36 -14.51 2.71
C VAL A 43 -11.44 -15.39 1.85
N LEU A 44 -11.46 -15.20 0.54
CA LEU A 44 -10.77 -16.12 -0.40
C LEU A 44 -9.25 -16.01 -0.34
N ARG A 45 -8.69 -14.81 -0.17
CA ARG A 45 -7.23 -14.65 -0.08
C ARG A 45 -6.61 -15.34 1.13
N PRO A 46 -7.11 -15.15 2.37
CA PRO A 46 -6.61 -15.90 3.51
C PRO A 46 -6.76 -17.41 3.36
N ILE A 47 -7.88 -17.89 2.82
CA ILE A 47 -8.10 -19.32 2.61
C ILE A 47 -7.01 -19.91 1.69
N ILE A 48 -6.71 -19.29 0.56
CA ILE A 48 -5.66 -19.75 -0.35
C ILE A 48 -4.31 -19.81 0.36
N SER A 49 -3.97 -18.76 1.11
CA SER A 49 -2.68 -18.70 1.84
C SER A 49 -2.61 -19.75 2.96
N ILE A 50 -3.72 -19.99 3.67
CA ILE A 50 -3.81 -21.02 4.70
C ILE A 50 -3.65 -22.42 4.09
N ILE A 51 -4.30 -22.71 2.96
CA ILE A 51 -4.13 -23.98 2.25
C ILE A 51 -2.66 -24.21 1.87
N VAL A 52 -1.98 -23.18 1.36
CA VAL A 52 -0.57 -23.27 0.97
C VAL A 52 0.31 -23.52 2.20
N ILE A 53 0.12 -22.80 3.31
CA ILE A 53 0.94 -22.98 4.51
C ILE A 53 0.70 -24.34 5.15
N MET A 54 -0.54 -24.81 5.21
CA MET A 54 -0.86 -26.14 5.72
C MET A 54 -0.19 -27.23 4.89
N TYR A 55 -0.22 -27.11 3.57
CA TYR A 55 0.50 -28.01 2.69
C TYR A 55 2.02 -28.02 2.97
N ILE A 56 2.63 -26.84 3.15
CA ILE A 56 4.06 -26.71 3.48
C ILE A 56 4.36 -27.38 4.82
N ILE A 57 3.57 -27.10 5.86
CA ILE A 57 3.74 -27.69 7.20
C ILE A 57 3.68 -29.22 7.14
N ILE A 58 2.76 -29.79 6.36
CA ILE A 58 2.63 -31.25 6.23
C ILE A 58 3.83 -31.89 5.51
N LYS A 59 4.43 -31.18 4.55
CA LYS A 59 5.44 -31.74 3.64
C LYS A 59 6.90 -31.38 3.97
N ASP A 60 7.13 -30.27 4.68
CA ASP A 60 8.48 -29.78 4.99
C ASP A 60 9.07 -30.50 6.20
N LYS A 61 10.35 -30.84 6.11
CA LYS A 61 11.14 -31.43 7.23
C LYS A 61 11.29 -30.40 8.38
N ASN A 62 11.31 -29.11 8.08
CA ASN A 62 11.46 -28.03 9.06
C ASN A 62 10.13 -27.50 9.60
N ARG A 63 9.05 -28.29 9.54
CA ARG A 63 7.69 -27.91 9.96
C ARG A 63 7.63 -27.25 11.35
N TRP A 64 8.44 -27.71 12.30
CA TRP A 64 8.48 -27.16 13.65
C TRP A 64 8.99 -25.71 13.71
N LYS A 65 9.91 -25.32 12.80
CA LYS A 65 10.34 -23.91 12.70
C LYS A 65 9.21 -23.01 12.18
N ILE A 66 8.44 -23.50 11.20
CA ILE A 66 7.30 -22.78 10.64
C ILE A 66 6.21 -22.62 11.71
N ILE A 67 5.90 -23.69 12.44
CA ILE A 67 4.95 -23.68 13.56
C ILE A 67 5.43 -22.72 14.66
N GLY A 68 6.73 -22.76 15.02
CA GLY A 68 7.30 -21.87 16.03
C GLY A 68 7.18 -20.38 15.65
N VAL A 69 7.45 -20.03 14.40
CA VAL A 69 7.23 -18.66 13.89
C VAL A 69 5.74 -18.30 14.00
N GLY A 70 4.85 -19.18 13.54
CA GLY A 70 3.40 -18.96 13.65
C GLY A 70 2.93 -18.78 15.10
N ALA A 71 3.51 -19.53 16.04
CA ALA A 71 3.20 -19.41 17.47
C ALA A 71 3.61 -18.05 18.06
N VAL A 72 4.74 -17.47 17.62
CA VAL A 72 5.17 -16.11 18.04
C VAL A 72 4.15 -15.08 17.59
N TYR A 73 3.70 -15.11 16.31
CA TYR A 73 2.66 -14.21 15.82
C TYR A 73 1.32 -14.42 16.52
N GLY A 74 0.94 -15.68 16.75
CA GLY A 74 -0.29 -16.02 17.48
C GLY A 74 -0.27 -15.52 18.93
N LEU A 75 0.86 -15.66 19.62
CA LEU A 75 1.03 -15.17 20.99
C LEU A 75 0.97 -13.63 21.03
N TYR A 76 1.65 -12.95 20.10
CA TYR A 76 1.57 -11.51 19.97
C TYR A 76 0.12 -11.06 19.75
N ALA A 77 -0.60 -11.68 18.81
CA ALA A 77 -1.98 -11.37 18.48
C ALA A 77 -2.91 -11.54 19.70
N LEU A 78 -2.74 -12.63 20.45
CA LEU A 78 -3.51 -12.90 21.67
C LEU A 78 -3.29 -11.81 22.73
N ILE A 79 -2.02 -11.46 23.01
CA ILE A 79 -1.69 -10.43 24.01
C ILE A 79 -2.21 -9.07 23.57
N HIS A 80 -2.03 -8.70 22.28
CA HIS A 80 -2.54 -7.45 21.74
C HIS A 80 -4.07 -7.33 21.92
N ILE A 81 -4.82 -8.37 21.56
CA ILE A 81 -6.30 -8.39 21.71
C ILE A 81 -6.71 -8.29 23.18
N LEU A 82 -6.00 -8.98 24.09
CA LEU A 82 -6.29 -8.91 25.54
C LEU A 82 -6.05 -7.50 26.09
N ILE A 83 -4.96 -6.84 25.70
CA ILE A 83 -4.66 -5.45 26.08
C ILE A 83 -5.71 -4.51 25.50
N PHE A 84 -6.03 -4.64 24.21
CA PHE A 84 -7.05 -3.84 23.54
C PHE A 84 -8.41 -3.96 24.24
N ASN A 85 -8.88 -5.19 24.51
CA ASN A 85 -10.13 -5.44 25.21
C ASN A 85 -10.16 -4.79 26.59
N ARG A 86 -9.05 -4.89 27.35
CA ARG A 86 -8.95 -4.27 28.69
C ARG A 86 -9.05 -2.75 28.65
N ILE A 87 -8.42 -2.11 27.66
CA ILE A 87 -8.44 -0.65 27.51
C ILE A 87 -9.82 -0.15 27.09
N ARG A 88 -10.55 -0.93 26.28
CA ARG A 88 -11.87 -0.57 25.75
C ARG A 88 -13.02 -1.06 26.61
N THR A 89 -12.74 -1.69 27.75
CA THR A 89 -13.78 -2.11 28.69
C THR A 89 -14.57 -0.90 29.18
N GLY A 90 -15.88 -0.92 28.98
CA GLY A 90 -16.78 0.17 29.35
C GLY A 90 -16.95 1.26 28.28
N CYS A 91 -16.27 1.19 27.14
CA CYS A 91 -16.50 2.11 26.02
C CYS A 91 -17.52 1.53 25.04
N SER A 92 -18.43 2.37 24.55
CA SER A 92 -19.45 1.97 23.57
C SER A 92 -18.88 1.72 22.18
N TYR A 93 -17.68 2.21 21.90
CA TYR A 93 -16.98 2.02 20.64
C TYR A 93 -15.74 1.12 20.80
N GLY A 94 -15.31 0.57 19.68
CA GLY A 94 -14.19 -0.36 19.66
C GLY A 94 -14.67 -1.81 19.88
N SER A 95 -14.66 -2.58 18.80
CA SER A 95 -15.07 -3.98 18.82
C SER A 95 -13.85 -4.88 18.76
N VAL A 96 -13.75 -5.82 19.71
CA VAL A 96 -12.75 -6.91 19.67
C VAL A 96 -12.81 -7.67 18.35
N LEU A 97 -14.01 -7.80 17.77
CA LEU A 97 -14.17 -8.43 16.45
C LEU A 97 -13.50 -7.63 15.34
N HIS A 98 -13.70 -6.32 15.30
CA HIS A 98 -13.03 -5.45 14.31
C HIS A 98 -11.51 -5.45 14.49
N GLU A 99 -11.01 -5.37 15.72
CA GLU A 99 -9.59 -5.47 16.03
C GLU A 99 -9.00 -6.79 15.55
N THR A 100 -9.70 -7.89 15.80
CA THR A 100 -9.29 -9.22 15.33
C THR A 100 -9.25 -9.29 13.80
N GLN A 101 -10.24 -8.75 13.10
CA GLN A 101 -10.25 -8.68 11.64
C GLN A 101 -9.07 -7.84 11.11
N TYR A 102 -8.77 -6.73 11.78
CA TYR A 102 -7.67 -5.86 11.44
C TYR A 102 -6.33 -6.60 11.57
N LEU A 103 -6.13 -7.26 12.68
CA LEU A 103 -4.94 -8.06 12.97
C LEU A 103 -4.77 -9.24 11.99
N MET A 104 -5.86 -9.86 11.56
CA MET A 104 -5.85 -10.89 10.52
C MET A 104 -5.34 -10.34 9.17
N ASN A 105 -5.74 -9.13 8.78
CA ASN A 105 -5.27 -8.51 7.54
C ASN A 105 -3.74 -8.29 7.56
N TYR A 106 -3.18 -7.87 8.69
CA TYR A 106 -1.71 -7.71 8.81
C TYR A 106 -0.99 -9.04 8.88
N SER A 107 -1.56 -10.01 9.56
CA SER A 107 -1.02 -11.38 9.61
C SER A 107 -0.98 -11.98 8.20
N PHE A 108 -1.95 -11.66 7.35
CA PHE A 108 -1.95 -12.05 5.93
C PHE A 108 -0.75 -11.48 5.17
N MET A 109 -0.34 -10.23 5.45
CA MET A 109 0.84 -9.62 4.84
C MET A 109 2.11 -10.44 5.12
N ILE A 110 2.41 -10.68 6.38
CA ILE A 110 3.64 -11.36 6.77
C ILE A 110 3.62 -12.84 6.37
N LEU A 111 2.47 -13.49 6.46
CA LEU A 111 2.26 -14.85 6.01
C LEU A 111 2.62 -15.00 4.53
N ASN A 112 2.11 -14.11 3.67
CA ASN A 112 2.40 -14.15 2.24
C ASN A 112 3.87 -13.82 1.95
N LEU A 113 4.51 -12.91 2.68
CA LEU A 113 5.95 -12.68 2.53
C LEU A 113 6.73 -13.99 2.73
N PHE A 114 6.46 -14.71 3.81
CA PHE A 114 7.12 -15.99 4.08
C PHE A 114 6.80 -17.05 3.02
N LEU A 115 5.54 -17.15 2.56
CA LEU A 115 5.13 -18.09 1.53
C LEU A 115 5.85 -17.83 0.20
N PHE A 116 5.83 -16.58 -0.28
CA PHE A 116 6.50 -16.22 -1.53
C PHE A 116 8.03 -16.36 -1.42
N MET A 117 8.64 -15.98 -0.30
CA MET A 117 10.06 -16.20 -0.05
C MET A 117 10.42 -17.68 -0.01
N TYR A 118 9.58 -18.51 0.62
CA TYR A 118 9.81 -19.95 0.68
C TYR A 118 9.83 -20.58 -0.71
N VAL A 119 8.88 -20.20 -1.58
CA VAL A 119 8.70 -20.80 -2.91
C VAL A 119 9.69 -20.20 -3.93
N PHE A 120 9.80 -18.88 -4.01
CA PHE A 120 10.43 -18.19 -5.15
C PHE A 120 11.86 -17.70 -4.89
N ARG A 121 12.40 -17.78 -3.67
CA ARG A 121 13.76 -17.26 -3.40
C ARG A 121 14.88 -17.90 -4.24
N LYS A 122 14.68 -19.12 -4.72
CA LYS A 122 15.65 -19.91 -5.49
C LYS A 122 15.11 -20.40 -6.83
N GLU A 123 13.84 -20.20 -7.09
CA GLU A 123 13.18 -20.66 -8.30
C GLU A 123 13.14 -19.55 -9.37
N ASN A 124 12.81 -19.90 -10.59
CA ASN A 124 12.62 -18.92 -11.66
C ASN A 124 11.48 -17.97 -11.32
N ILE A 125 11.76 -16.66 -11.31
CA ILE A 125 10.78 -15.59 -11.00
C ILE A 125 9.91 -15.20 -12.20
N LYS A 126 10.23 -15.68 -13.40
CA LYS A 126 9.48 -15.35 -14.63
C LYS A 126 7.97 -15.66 -14.55
N PRO A 127 7.52 -16.77 -13.94
CA PRO A 127 6.08 -17.03 -13.76
C PRO A 127 5.39 -15.95 -12.92
N VAL A 128 6.05 -15.42 -11.88
CA VAL A 128 5.52 -14.34 -11.03
C VAL A 128 5.38 -13.04 -11.84
N GLN A 129 6.41 -12.70 -12.64
CA GLN A 129 6.37 -11.52 -13.53
C GLN A 129 5.25 -11.60 -14.56
N ASN A 130 5.07 -12.77 -15.18
CA ASN A 130 3.99 -13.01 -16.13
C ASN A 130 2.61 -12.91 -15.47
N SER A 131 2.45 -13.47 -14.26
CA SER A 131 1.20 -13.38 -13.50
C SER A 131 0.89 -11.94 -13.10
N LEU A 132 1.91 -11.18 -12.71
CA LEU A 132 1.78 -9.75 -12.44
C LEU A 132 1.36 -8.98 -13.70
N PHE A 133 1.97 -9.25 -14.84
CA PHE A 133 1.59 -8.63 -16.11
C PHE A 133 0.12 -8.89 -16.44
N ILE A 134 -0.34 -10.14 -16.32
CA ILE A 134 -1.74 -10.52 -16.55
C ILE A 134 -2.67 -9.79 -15.57
N ALA A 135 -2.31 -9.73 -14.28
CA ALA A 135 -3.09 -9.01 -13.27
C ALA A 135 -3.22 -7.52 -13.62
N ILE A 136 -2.12 -6.86 -14.01
CA ILE A 136 -2.14 -5.44 -14.39
C ILE A 136 -2.95 -5.21 -15.69
N ALA A 137 -2.86 -6.12 -16.64
CA ALA A 137 -3.70 -6.06 -17.83
C ALA A 137 -5.19 -6.14 -17.48
N ILE A 138 -5.59 -7.03 -16.56
CA ILE A 138 -6.97 -7.13 -16.07
C ILE A 138 -7.39 -5.82 -15.36
N TYR A 139 -6.56 -5.24 -14.48
CA TYR A 139 -6.85 -3.95 -13.86
C TYR A 139 -7.14 -2.88 -14.93
N ILE A 140 -6.24 -2.71 -15.90
CA ILE A 140 -6.36 -1.65 -16.92
C ILE A 140 -7.55 -1.87 -17.82
N ILE A 141 -7.77 -3.08 -18.31
CA ILE A 141 -8.92 -3.40 -19.17
C ILE A 141 -10.23 -3.14 -18.43
N SER A 142 -10.36 -3.60 -17.17
CA SER A 142 -11.59 -3.39 -16.40
C SER A 142 -11.86 -1.91 -16.10
N ILE A 143 -10.81 -1.11 -15.84
CA ILE A 143 -10.93 0.34 -15.65
C ILE A 143 -11.47 1.00 -16.90
N TYR A 144 -10.86 0.73 -18.06
CA TYR A 144 -11.33 1.34 -19.31
C TYR A 144 -12.73 0.89 -19.69
N ILE A 145 -13.08 -0.39 -19.50
CA ILE A 145 -14.46 -0.86 -19.69
C ILE A 145 -15.43 -0.07 -18.80
N SER A 146 -15.11 0.11 -17.52
CA SER A 146 -15.97 0.83 -16.59
C SER A 146 -16.15 2.31 -16.96
N ILE A 147 -15.10 2.96 -17.47
CA ILE A 147 -15.16 4.34 -17.97
C ILE A 147 -16.03 4.42 -19.23
N PHE A 148 -15.80 3.56 -20.22
CA PHE A 148 -16.56 3.56 -21.48
C PHE A 148 -18.04 3.20 -21.29
N THR A 149 -18.37 2.38 -20.30
CA THR A 149 -19.76 2.03 -19.96
C THR A 149 -20.43 3.02 -19.02
N GLY A 150 -19.72 4.04 -18.56
CA GLY A 150 -20.25 5.02 -17.59
C GLY A 150 -20.52 4.43 -16.19
N THR A 151 -19.95 3.26 -15.87
CA THR A 151 -20.16 2.56 -14.59
C THR A 151 -19.00 2.74 -13.62
N SER A 152 -18.00 3.54 -13.99
CA SER A 152 -16.84 3.82 -13.14
C SER A 152 -17.23 4.65 -11.92
N SER A 153 -16.73 4.29 -10.75
CA SER A 153 -16.84 5.13 -9.56
C SER A 153 -15.77 6.22 -9.55
N PHE A 154 -16.09 7.33 -8.90
CA PHE A 154 -15.17 8.45 -8.74
C PHE A 154 -14.11 8.15 -7.66
N THR A 155 -12.88 8.61 -7.89
CA THR A 155 -11.81 8.58 -6.89
C THR A 155 -12.17 9.48 -5.71
N TYR A 156 -12.76 10.64 -6.00
CA TYR A 156 -13.23 11.64 -5.05
C TYR A 156 -14.73 11.84 -5.27
N PRO A 157 -15.58 11.11 -4.51
CA PRO A 157 -17.02 11.11 -4.75
C PRO A 157 -17.71 12.46 -4.51
N VAL A 158 -17.22 13.25 -3.55
CA VAL A 158 -17.80 14.57 -3.21
C VAL A 158 -17.59 15.54 -4.38
N GLU A 159 -16.37 15.65 -4.87
CA GLU A 159 -16.01 16.53 -5.98
C GLU A 159 -16.39 15.92 -7.35
N GLN A 160 -16.84 14.66 -7.38
CA GLN A 160 -17.10 13.87 -8.61
C GLN A 160 -15.91 13.86 -9.57
N MET A 161 -14.69 13.80 -9.03
CA MET A 161 -13.45 13.87 -9.79
C MET A 161 -12.64 12.58 -9.74
N GLY A 162 -11.91 12.35 -10.83
CA GLY A 162 -11.10 11.15 -11.02
C GLY A 162 -11.93 9.89 -11.17
N TYR A 163 -11.37 8.89 -11.84
CA TYR A 163 -12.02 7.60 -12.05
C TYR A 163 -11.18 6.50 -11.42
N LYS A 164 -11.79 5.58 -10.70
CA LYS A 164 -11.12 4.41 -10.11
C LYS A 164 -11.67 3.07 -10.60
N GLY A 165 -12.57 3.09 -11.60
CA GLY A 165 -13.19 1.89 -12.10
C GLY A 165 -14.11 1.21 -11.07
N TRP A 166 -14.13 -0.12 -11.11
CA TRP A 166 -14.82 -0.97 -10.12
C TRP A 166 -13.90 -1.35 -8.96
N PHE A 167 -13.17 -0.37 -8.40
CA PHE A 167 -12.24 -0.56 -7.29
C PHE A 167 -12.58 0.39 -6.13
N GLU A 168 -12.25 -0.03 -4.91
CA GLU A 168 -12.65 0.70 -3.70
C GLU A 168 -11.85 1.99 -3.48
N SER A 169 -10.53 1.96 -3.70
CA SER A 169 -9.63 3.06 -3.37
C SER A 169 -8.74 3.46 -4.54
N GLY A 170 -8.78 4.74 -4.91
CA GLY A 170 -7.88 5.31 -5.91
C GLY A 170 -6.42 5.32 -5.47
N ASN A 171 -6.15 5.50 -4.16
CA ASN A 171 -4.79 5.51 -3.63
C ASN A 171 -4.15 4.12 -3.70
N SER A 172 -4.86 3.07 -3.27
CA SER A 172 -4.34 1.70 -3.38
C SER A 172 -4.17 1.26 -4.83
N LEU A 173 -5.10 1.63 -5.70
CA LEU A 173 -5.01 1.36 -7.14
C LEU A 173 -3.78 2.05 -7.76
N SER A 174 -3.54 3.32 -7.42
CA SER A 174 -2.33 4.05 -7.84
C SER A 174 -1.05 3.35 -7.37
N ALA A 175 -1.02 2.92 -6.11
CA ALA A 175 0.13 2.20 -5.55
C ALA A 175 0.37 0.87 -6.29
N ILE A 176 -0.68 0.06 -6.53
CA ILE A 176 -0.61 -1.20 -7.29
C ILE A 176 0.01 -0.95 -8.67
N LEU A 177 -0.54 0.01 -9.42
CA LEU A 177 -0.14 0.27 -10.80
C LEU A 177 1.30 0.83 -10.87
N VAL A 178 1.63 1.81 -10.04
CA VAL A 178 2.97 2.45 -10.01
C VAL A 178 4.05 1.48 -9.54
N LEU A 179 3.82 0.73 -8.45
CA LEU A 179 4.80 -0.23 -7.94
C LEU A 179 5.03 -1.39 -8.91
N SER A 180 4.00 -1.82 -9.64
CA SER A 180 4.15 -2.86 -10.66
C SER A 180 5.08 -2.47 -11.81
N MET A 181 5.19 -1.18 -12.13
CA MET A 181 6.10 -0.71 -13.19
C MET A 181 7.57 -0.98 -12.87
N PHE A 182 7.99 -1.00 -11.59
CA PHE A 182 9.35 -1.35 -11.21
C PHE A 182 9.73 -2.80 -11.56
N VAL A 183 8.74 -3.67 -11.70
CA VAL A 183 8.91 -5.06 -12.16
C VAL A 183 8.76 -5.16 -13.67
N LEU A 184 7.72 -4.54 -14.24
CA LEU A 184 7.33 -4.74 -15.65
C LEU A 184 8.25 -4.02 -16.64
N LEU A 185 8.70 -2.79 -16.35
CA LEU A 185 9.57 -2.04 -17.26
C LEU A 185 10.90 -2.77 -17.56
N PRO A 186 11.67 -3.21 -16.56
CA PRO A 186 12.91 -3.93 -16.85
C PRO A 186 12.65 -5.33 -17.44
N ALA A 187 11.48 -5.94 -17.22
CA ALA A 187 11.12 -7.25 -17.78
C ALA A 187 11.00 -7.22 -19.32
N ILE A 188 10.62 -6.08 -19.92
CA ILE A 188 10.48 -5.95 -21.38
C ILE A 188 11.75 -6.38 -22.13
N LYS A 189 12.92 -6.09 -21.56
CA LYS A 189 14.22 -6.45 -22.18
C LYS A 189 14.50 -7.95 -22.16
N GLN A 190 13.86 -8.70 -21.27
CA GLN A 190 14.06 -10.15 -21.12
C GLN A 190 13.11 -10.98 -22.00
N LEU A 191 12.13 -10.31 -22.61
CA LEU A 191 11.21 -10.96 -23.52
C LEU A 191 11.92 -11.19 -24.87
N GLU A 192 11.79 -12.38 -25.44
CA GLU A 192 12.33 -12.72 -26.76
C GLU A 192 11.31 -12.44 -27.85
N ASN A 193 10.03 -12.70 -27.55
CA ASN A 193 8.94 -12.58 -28.50
C ASN A 193 8.49 -11.11 -28.67
N ASN A 194 8.54 -10.62 -29.90
CA ASN A 194 8.13 -9.25 -30.24
C ASN A 194 6.64 -8.97 -29.94
N LYS A 195 5.76 -9.97 -30.07
CA LYS A 195 4.33 -9.81 -29.73
C LYS A 195 4.16 -9.57 -28.21
N GLU A 196 4.90 -10.29 -27.39
CA GLU A 196 4.90 -10.08 -25.94
C GLU A 196 5.44 -8.68 -25.59
N LYS A 197 6.54 -8.24 -26.23
CA LYS A 197 7.08 -6.87 -26.02
C LYS A 197 6.03 -5.81 -26.34
N ILE A 198 5.34 -5.94 -27.46
CA ILE A 198 4.29 -5.01 -27.86
C ILE A 198 3.13 -5.02 -26.85
N ALA A 199 2.71 -6.20 -26.37
CA ALA A 199 1.68 -6.30 -25.35
C ALA A 199 2.07 -5.60 -24.04
N TYR A 200 3.33 -5.80 -23.55
CA TYR A 200 3.82 -5.12 -22.37
C TYR A 200 3.85 -3.59 -22.54
N ILE A 201 4.35 -3.12 -23.68
CA ILE A 201 4.39 -1.68 -23.99
C ILE A 201 2.99 -1.10 -24.05
N ALA A 202 2.04 -1.78 -24.70
CA ALA A 202 0.65 -1.35 -24.81
C ALA A 202 -0.02 -1.23 -23.42
N VAL A 203 0.14 -2.24 -22.56
CA VAL A 203 -0.42 -2.21 -21.19
C VAL A 203 0.19 -1.06 -20.39
N ILE A 204 1.51 -0.85 -20.47
CA ILE A 204 2.20 0.25 -19.75
C ILE A 204 1.77 1.62 -20.30
N ALA A 205 1.55 1.75 -21.61
CA ALA A 205 1.06 2.99 -22.21
C ALA A 205 -0.35 3.33 -21.74
N LEU A 206 -1.27 2.36 -21.79
CA LEU A 206 -2.64 2.53 -21.29
C LEU A 206 -2.65 2.86 -19.78
N LEU A 207 -1.83 2.16 -18.99
CA LEU A 207 -1.63 2.44 -17.56
C LEU A 207 -1.14 3.88 -17.35
N GLY A 208 -0.18 4.34 -18.15
CA GLY A 208 0.35 5.69 -18.06
C GLY A 208 -0.70 6.75 -18.39
N ILE A 209 -1.47 6.57 -19.46
CA ILE A 209 -2.56 7.48 -19.82
C ILE A 209 -3.57 7.57 -18.66
N PHE A 210 -3.98 6.42 -18.11
CA PHE A 210 -4.92 6.39 -16.98
C PHE A 210 -4.38 7.12 -15.74
N LEU A 211 -3.14 6.83 -15.33
CA LEU A 211 -2.53 7.44 -14.14
C LEU A 211 -2.31 8.95 -14.29
N MET A 212 -2.02 9.42 -15.49
CA MET A 212 -1.76 10.84 -15.73
C MET A 212 -3.03 11.67 -15.87
N THR A 213 -4.08 11.13 -16.47
CA THR A 213 -5.24 11.90 -16.87
C THR A 213 -6.49 11.59 -16.06
N GLN A 214 -6.76 10.32 -15.75
CA GLN A 214 -8.07 9.87 -15.29
C GLN A 214 -8.18 9.67 -13.77
N ILE A 215 -7.15 9.14 -13.10
CA ILE A 215 -7.29 8.68 -11.70
C ILE A 215 -7.43 9.84 -10.69
N GLY A 216 -6.82 11.00 -10.96
CA GLY A 216 -6.89 12.18 -10.09
C GLY A 216 -5.99 12.14 -8.83
N THR A 217 -5.16 11.09 -8.62
CA THR A 217 -4.28 10.99 -7.46
C THR A 217 -2.88 11.52 -7.73
N ARG A 218 -2.28 12.19 -6.74
CA ARG A 218 -0.87 12.65 -6.83
C ARG A 218 0.09 11.47 -7.00
N VAL A 219 -0.16 10.36 -6.31
CA VAL A 219 0.66 9.13 -6.40
C VAL A 219 0.62 8.55 -7.81
N GLY A 220 -0.55 8.52 -8.46
CA GLY A 220 -0.69 8.04 -9.82
C GLY A 220 0.13 8.88 -10.80
N LEU A 221 -0.11 10.19 -10.81
CA LEU A 221 0.55 11.12 -11.74
C LEU A 221 2.08 11.18 -11.52
N PHE A 222 2.50 11.58 -10.32
CA PHE A 222 3.93 11.79 -10.04
C PHE A 222 4.68 10.47 -9.93
N GLY A 223 4.04 9.41 -9.43
CA GLY A 223 4.63 8.08 -9.35
C GLY A 223 4.94 7.50 -10.73
N PHE A 224 4.01 7.63 -11.69
CA PHE A 224 4.26 7.20 -13.07
C PHE A 224 5.45 7.92 -13.70
N ILE A 225 5.47 9.27 -13.63
CA ILE A 225 6.53 10.10 -14.18
C ILE A 225 7.88 9.74 -13.53
N LEU A 226 7.91 9.59 -12.20
CA LEU A 226 9.11 9.26 -11.46
C LEU A 226 9.66 7.89 -11.87
N VAL A 227 8.83 6.84 -11.90
CA VAL A 227 9.30 5.48 -12.22
C VAL A 227 9.81 5.39 -13.67
N LEU A 228 9.10 6.00 -14.61
CA LEU A 228 9.50 6.03 -16.01
C LEU A 228 10.79 6.85 -16.20
N GLY A 229 10.88 8.00 -15.55
CA GLY A 229 12.09 8.84 -15.56
C GLY A 229 13.32 8.13 -14.96
N LEU A 230 13.14 7.46 -13.83
CA LEU A 230 14.19 6.63 -13.22
C LEU A 230 14.62 5.50 -14.15
N TYR A 231 13.69 4.82 -14.80
CA TYR A 231 14.05 3.76 -15.74
C TYR A 231 14.88 4.27 -16.91
N ILE A 232 14.46 5.39 -17.55
CA ILE A 232 15.21 6.03 -18.64
C ILE A 232 16.59 6.49 -18.15
N PHE A 233 16.66 7.12 -16.99
CA PHE A 233 17.91 7.59 -16.39
C PHE A 233 18.89 6.43 -16.14
N LEU A 234 18.40 5.32 -15.57
CA LEU A 234 19.23 4.13 -15.36
C LEU A 234 19.69 3.52 -16.67
N GLU A 235 18.86 3.50 -17.71
CA GLU A 235 19.24 3.03 -19.04
C GLU A 235 20.41 3.84 -19.60
N ILE A 236 20.37 5.16 -19.45
CA ILE A 236 21.45 6.06 -19.90
C ILE A 236 22.73 5.77 -19.10
N ILE A 237 22.63 5.73 -17.78
CA ILE A 237 23.78 5.49 -16.89
C ILE A 237 24.44 4.13 -17.20
N PHE A 238 23.66 3.06 -17.24
CA PHE A 238 24.20 1.72 -17.51
C PHE A 238 24.78 1.60 -18.92
N SER A 239 24.21 2.31 -19.90
CA SER A 239 24.79 2.39 -21.26
C SER A 239 26.17 3.02 -21.23
N ILE A 240 26.36 4.14 -20.51
CA ILE A 240 27.65 4.84 -20.38
C ILE A 240 28.67 3.92 -19.68
N PHE A 241 28.29 3.31 -18.53
CA PHE A 241 29.24 2.50 -17.76
C PHE A 241 29.63 1.18 -18.44
N LYS A 242 28.71 0.52 -19.16
CA LYS A 242 29.01 -0.77 -19.83
C LYS A 242 29.65 -0.62 -21.19
N SER A 243 29.19 0.30 -22.04
CA SER A 243 29.66 0.44 -23.42
C SER A 243 30.65 1.57 -23.63
N LYS A 244 30.92 2.42 -22.61
CA LYS A 244 31.70 3.66 -22.69
C LYS A 244 31.22 4.60 -23.79
N LYS A 245 30.02 4.37 -24.33
CA LYS A 245 29.38 5.20 -25.36
C LYS A 245 27.94 5.48 -24.97
N ILE A 246 27.53 6.73 -25.17
CA ILE A 246 26.14 7.12 -24.97
C ILE A 246 25.28 6.52 -26.08
N ASN A 247 24.29 5.73 -25.70
CA ASN A 247 23.32 5.22 -26.68
C ASN A 247 22.33 6.32 -27.06
N LYS A 248 22.64 7.08 -28.14
CA LYS A 248 21.79 8.17 -28.63
C LYS A 248 20.34 7.73 -28.86
N LYS A 249 20.10 6.47 -29.28
CA LYS A 249 18.76 5.94 -29.50
C LYS A 249 17.93 5.92 -28.20
N VAL A 250 18.53 5.58 -27.07
CA VAL A 250 17.84 5.58 -25.76
C VAL A 250 17.46 7.01 -25.36
N ILE A 251 18.35 7.98 -25.61
CA ILE A 251 18.04 9.39 -25.32
C ILE A 251 16.90 9.89 -26.19
N PHE A 252 16.92 9.63 -27.51
CA PHE A 252 15.84 10.06 -28.40
C PHE A 252 14.50 9.41 -28.04
N ILE A 253 14.48 8.12 -27.69
CA ILE A 253 13.29 7.43 -27.20
C ILE A 253 12.80 8.07 -25.91
N GLY A 254 13.70 8.34 -24.95
CA GLY A 254 13.37 8.99 -23.68
C GLY A 254 12.74 10.38 -23.88
N ILE A 255 13.34 11.21 -24.72
CA ILE A 255 12.80 12.54 -25.06
C ILE A 255 11.43 12.40 -25.76
N GLY A 256 11.29 11.47 -26.68
CA GLY A 256 10.04 11.20 -27.37
C GLY A 256 8.91 10.78 -26.41
N ILE A 257 9.22 9.94 -25.42
CA ILE A 257 8.27 9.52 -24.37
C ILE A 257 7.87 10.72 -23.50
N ILE A 258 8.83 11.54 -23.06
CA ILE A 258 8.54 12.74 -22.25
C ILE A 258 7.66 13.71 -23.05
N ALA A 259 7.98 13.96 -24.32
CA ALA A 259 7.17 14.81 -25.18
C ALA A 259 5.75 14.26 -25.35
N ALA A 260 5.60 12.96 -25.58
CA ALA A 260 4.30 12.32 -25.67
C ALA A 260 3.48 12.45 -24.37
N ILE A 261 4.13 12.31 -23.20
CA ILE A 261 3.51 12.52 -21.89
C ILE A 261 2.97 13.96 -21.78
N VAL A 262 3.79 14.95 -22.10
CA VAL A 262 3.40 16.37 -22.03
C VAL A 262 2.21 16.63 -22.97
N ILE A 263 2.27 16.14 -24.19
CA ILE A 263 1.17 16.29 -25.17
C ILE A 263 -0.12 15.63 -24.64
N ILE A 264 -0.06 14.41 -24.09
CA ILE A 264 -1.20 13.70 -23.55
C ILE A 264 -1.86 14.51 -22.41
N VAL A 265 -1.06 15.03 -21.48
CA VAL A 265 -1.58 15.84 -20.36
C VAL A 265 -2.18 17.17 -20.85
N LEU A 266 -1.55 17.81 -21.85
CA LEU A 266 -2.07 19.07 -22.42
C LEU A 266 -3.38 18.86 -23.19
N VAL A 267 -3.52 17.74 -23.92
CA VAL A 267 -4.70 17.46 -24.76
C VAL A 267 -5.86 16.89 -23.97
N LEU A 268 -5.60 15.94 -23.07
CA LEU A 268 -6.63 15.24 -22.31
C LEU A 268 -6.93 15.89 -20.95
N GLY A 269 -6.10 16.82 -20.49
CA GLY A 269 -6.17 17.35 -19.14
C GLY A 269 -5.69 16.33 -18.09
N SER A 270 -5.75 16.71 -16.82
CA SER A 270 -5.44 15.84 -15.69
C SER A 270 -6.36 16.13 -14.52
N ASN A 271 -7.14 15.15 -14.11
CA ASN A 271 -8.00 15.25 -12.93
C ASN A 271 -7.22 15.61 -11.64
N THR A 272 -5.91 15.31 -11.59
CA THR A 272 -5.06 15.67 -10.46
C THR A 272 -4.84 17.19 -10.37
N PHE A 273 -4.62 17.88 -11.50
CA PHE A 273 -4.46 19.33 -11.52
C PHE A 273 -5.79 20.03 -11.32
N THR A 274 -6.85 19.59 -12.01
CA THR A 274 -8.20 20.16 -11.85
C THR A 274 -8.68 20.12 -10.40
N ARG A 275 -8.44 18.98 -9.72
CA ARG A 275 -8.78 18.84 -8.30
C ARG A 275 -7.99 19.82 -7.42
N ARG A 276 -6.71 20.01 -7.71
CA ARG A 276 -5.89 20.97 -6.95
C ARG A 276 -6.42 22.39 -7.08
N GLU A 277 -6.76 22.81 -8.29
CA GLU A 277 -7.37 24.12 -8.55
C GLU A 277 -8.69 24.30 -7.78
N HIS A 278 -9.53 23.25 -7.76
CA HIS A 278 -10.79 23.28 -7.01
C HIS A 278 -10.58 23.44 -5.51
N ILE A 279 -9.65 22.67 -4.92
CA ILE A 279 -9.31 22.78 -3.49
C ILE A 279 -8.71 24.16 -3.16
N GLU A 280 -7.87 24.72 -4.03
CA GLU A 280 -7.29 26.05 -3.84
C GLU A 280 -8.38 27.14 -3.91
N GLN A 281 -9.38 27.01 -4.79
CA GLN A 281 -10.52 27.92 -4.89
C GLN A 281 -11.45 27.80 -3.67
N GLU A 282 -11.79 26.59 -3.23
CA GLU A 282 -12.60 26.39 -2.03
C GLU A 282 -11.91 26.91 -0.76
N SER A 283 -10.59 26.71 -0.64
CA SER A 283 -9.84 27.23 0.51
C SER A 283 -9.77 28.76 0.52
N GLN A 284 -9.71 29.41 -0.64
CA GLN A 284 -9.78 30.86 -0.75
C GLN A 284 -11.17 31.39 -0.42
N SER A 285 -12.23 30.79 -0.96
CA SER A 285 -13.60 31.20 -0.67
C SER A 285 -13.98 31.03 0.80
N SER A 286 -13.54 29.94 1.42
CA SER A 286 -13.77 29.71 2.86
C SER A 286 -12.93 30.63 3.76
N TYR A 287 -11.80 31.16 3.28
CA TYR A 287 -10.99 32.15 3.99
C TYR A 287 -11.66 33.54 3.97
N ASP A 288 -12.32 33.88 2.86
CA ASP A 288 -13.03 35.16 2.71
C ASP A 288 -14.36 35.18 3.48
N GLU A 289 -15.02 34.02 3.69
CA GLU A 289 -16.29 33.95 4.43
C GLU A 289 -16.14 33.78 5.95
N LYS A 290 -14.98 33.29 6.45
CA LYS A 290 -14.76 33.00 7.88
C LYS A 290 -13.58 33.77 8.46
N GLN A 291 -13.71 35.09 8.58
CA GLN A 291 -12.72 35.87 9.33
C GLN A 291 -12.79 35.69 10.87
N GLU A 292 -13.69 34.86 11.42
CA GLU A 292 -13.93 34.85 12.87
C GLU A 292 -13.71 33.53 13.63
N GLU A 293 -13.45 32.42 13.09
CA GLU A 293 -12.95 31.24 13.85
C GLU A 293 -12.35 30.23 12.90
N VAL A 294 -11.02 30.25 12.80
CA VAL A 294 -10.29 29.14 12.16
C VAL A 294 -10.50 27.90 13.02
N ALA A 295 -11.43 27.03 12.63
CA ALA A 295 -11.59 25.76 13.31
C ALA A 295 -10.30 24.95 13.14
N HIS A 296 -9.57 24.73 14.22
CA HIS A 296 -8.32 23.94 14.22
C HIS A 296 -8.58 22.45 14.08
N LEU A 297 -9.84 22.02 14.25
CA LEU A 297 -10.29 20.63 14.08
C LEU A 297 -11.46 20.58 13.08
N THR A 298 -11.76 19.41 12.51
CA THR A 298 -12.85 19.21 11.54
C THR A 298 -13.71 18.00 11.88
N GLY A 299 -14.94 17.99 11.33
CA GLY A 299 -15.84 16.84 11.37
C GLY A 299 -16.17 16.38 12.77
N ASP A 300 -16.32 15.07 12.95
CA ASP A 300 -16.69 14.44 14.23
C ASP A 300 -15.76 14.84 15.40
N VAL A 301 -14.52 15.25 15.13
CA VAL A 301 -13.55 15.64 16.17
C VAL A 301 -13.93 16.93 16.85
N ILE A 302 -14.49 17.92 16.12
CA ILE A 302 -15.00 19.16 16.70
C ILE A 302 -16.24 18.86 17.55
N ASP A 303 -17.17 18.08 17.03
CA ASP A 303 -18.42 17.76 17.71
C ASP A 303 -18.17 17.02 19.02
N ILE A 304 -17.23 16.05 19.00
CA ILE A 304 -16.81 15.33 20.21
C ILE A 304 -16.13 16.26 21.21
N HIS A 305 -15.24 17.17 20.75
CA HIS A 305 -14.60 18.15 21.62
C HIS A 305 -15.65 19.04 22.30
N ALA A 306 -16.60 19.59 21.53
CA ALA A 306 -17.70 20.39 22.07
C ALA A 306 -18.53 19.60 23.10
N ALA A 307 -18.91 18.37 22.77
CA ALA A 307 -19.66 17.50 23.66
C ALA A 307 -18.93 17.17 24.96
N ILE A 308 -17.58 17.05 24.94
CA ILE A 308 -16.77 16.88 26.16
C ILE A 308 -16.81 18.16 27.02
N VAL A 309 -16.61 19.34 26.40
CA VAL A 309 -16.58 20.62 27.11
C VAL A 309 -17.94 20.94 27.72
N GLU A 310 -19.03 20.68 27.01
CA GLU A 310 -20.42 20.91 27.43
C GLU A 310 -20.96 19.82 28.35
N ASN A 311 -20.19 18.75 28.58
CA ASN A 311 -20.58 17.57 29.34
C ASN A 311 -21.88 16.91 28.83
N THR A 312 -22.07 16.94 27.52
CA THR A 312 -23.23 16.33 26.81
C THR A 312 -22.93 14.97 26.23
N LEU A 313 -21.67 14.50 26.34
CA LEU A 313 -21.24 13.22 25.81
C LEU A 313 -21.91 12.06 26.56
N GLU A 314 -22.43 11.08 25.82
CA GLU A 314 -23.05 9.87 26.42
C GLU A 314 -22.08 9.17 27.38
N GLU A 315 -22.60 8.70 28.51
CA GLU A 315 -21.83 7.95 29.50
C GLU A 315 -21.25 6.67 28.88
N GLY A 316 -19.96 6.45 29.05
CA GLY A 316 -19.27 5.28 28.46
C GLY A 316 -18.91 5.40 26.99
N TYR A 317 -19.20 6.53 26.31
CA TYR A 317 -18.78 6.72 24.91
C TYR A 317 -17.26 6.79 24.79
N LEU A 318 -16.58 7.57 25.64
CA LEU A 318 -15.13 7.67 25.75
C LEU A 318 -14.68 7.38 27.19
N ASN A 319 -13.49 6.80 27.34
CA ASN A 319 -12.85 6.73 28.66
C ASN A 319 -12.15 8.06 28.99
N GLU A 320 -11.74 8.25 30.25
CA GLU A 320 -11.15 9.50 30.72
C GLU A 320 -9.83 9.87 30.01
N ALA A 321 -9.04 8.87 29.63
CA ALA A 321 -7.79 9.11 28.90
C ALA A 321 -8.06 9.61 27.47
N GLU A 322 -9.12 9.13 26.85
CA GLU A 322 -9.56 9.56 25.52
C GLU A 322 -10.12 10.98 25.56
N LYS A 323 -11.01 11.28 26.51
CA LYS A 323 -11.52 12.65 26.72
C LYS A 323 -10.37 13.63 26.90
N LYS A 324 -9.41 13.30 27.78
CA LYS A 324 -8.22 14.11 27.99
C LYS A 324 -7.39 14.29 26.72
N SER A 325 -7.26 13.22 25.91
CA SER A 325 -6.50 13.29 24.65
C SER A 325 -7.16 14.18 23.62
N PHE A 326 -8.49 14.24 23.56
CA PHE A 326 -9.22 15.18 22.69
C PHE A 326 -9.00 16.63 23.12
N LEU A 327 -9.09 16.92 24.43
CA LEU A 327 -8.86 18.28 24.95
C LEU A 327 -7.40 18.72 24.69
N GLU A 328 -6.41 17.88 25.01
CA GLU A 328 -5.01 18.19 24.73
C GLU A 328 -4.72 18.34 23.23
N LEU A 329 -5.40 17.58 22.35
CA LEU A 329 -5.28 17.74 20.89
C LEU A 329 -5.74 19.13 20.45
N TYR A 330 -6.90 19.60 20.96
CA TYR A 330 -7.43 20.93 20.66
C TYR A 330 -6.49 22.02 21.14
N ASP A 331 -5.97 21.92 22.39
CA ASP A 331 -5.02 22.87 22.94
C ASP A 331 -3.72 22.95 22.11
N ILE A 332 -3.21 21.80 21.65
CA ILE A 332 -2.02 21.74 20.79
C ILE A 332 -2.33 22.38 19.43
N ALA A 333 -3.48 22.05 18.82
CA ALA A 333 -3.88 22.61 17.55
C ALA A 333 -3.97 24.13 17.60
N ASN A 334 -4.60 24.68 18.65
CA ASN A 334 -4.67 26.13 18.89
C ASN A 334 -3.29 26.75 19.14
N LYS A 335 -2.49 26.14 20.01
CA LYS A 335 -1.17 26.67 20.39
C LYS A 335 -0.21 26.79 19.22
N TYR A 336 -0.25 25.85 18.27
CA TYR A 336 0.65 25.78 17.13
C TYR A 336 -0.01 26.22 15.82
N ASP A 337 -1.22 26.79 15.87
CA ASP A 337 -2.00 27.26 14.71
C ASP A 337 -2.11 26.17 13.62
N LEU A 338 -2.40 24.93 14.05
CA LEU A 338 -2.57 23.82 13.12
C LEU A 338 -3.88 24.03 12.35
N LYS A 339 -3.81 23.87 11.03
CA LYS A 339 -4.98 24.02 10.18
C LYS A 339 -5.84 22.75 10.19
N SER A 340 -7.12 22.90 9.97
CA SER A 340 -8.07 21.77 9.87
C SER A 340 -7.68 20.74 8.80
N ASN A 341 -6.97 21.15 7.74
CA ASN A 341 -6.48 20.26 6.67
C ASN A 341 -5.21 19.48 7.06
N ASP A 342 -4.58 19.77 8.20
CA ASP A 342 -3.42 19.03 8.71
C ASP A 342 -3.83 17.71 9.39
N GLN A 343 -4.85 17.03 8.83
CA GLN A 343 -5.45 15.81 9.39
C GLN A 343 -4.42 14.75 9.80
N ARG A 344 -3.37 14.52 9.00
CA ARG A 344 -2.34 13.52 9.32
C ARG A 344 -1.54 13.86 10.57
N LEU A 345 -1.30 15.14 10.79
CA LEU A 345 -0.63 15.60 12.01
C LEU A 345 -1.55 15.42 13.23
N HIS A 346 -2.85 15.77 13.10
CA HIS A 346 -3.85 15.51 14.15
C HIS A 346 -3.94 14.02 14.49
N GLN A 347 -3.94 13.13 13.49
CA GLN A 347 -3.95 11.68 13.66
C GLN A 347 -2.76 11.19 14.50
N ILE A 348 -1.53 11.66 14.18
CA ILE A 348 -0.33 11.29 14.94
C ILE A 348 -0.40 11.83 16.35
N ILE A 349 -0.70 13.13 16.53
CA ILE A 349 -0.76 13.79 17.84
C ILE A 349 -1.77 13.07 18.74
N TYR A 350 -2.99 12.82 18.26
CA TYR A 350 -4.01 12.14 19.04
C TYR A 350 -3.57 10.74 19.49
N ASN A 351 -3.02 9.94 18.59
CA ASN A 351 -2.57 8.59 18.93
C ASN A 351 -1.41 8.59 19.93
N VAL A 352 -0.49 9.54 19.84
CA VAL A 352 0.60 9.72 20.82
C VAL A 352 0.05 10.17 22.19
N LEU A 353 -0.90 11.11 22.20
CA LEU A 353 -1.57 11.56 23.42
C LEU A 353 -2.34 10.43 24.09
N LEU A 354 -2.98 9.57 23.30
CA LEU A 354 -3.69 8.40 23.82
C LEU A 354 -2.74 7.44 24.54
N VAL A 355 -1.58 7.11 23.94
CA VAL A 355 -0.54 6.31 24.62
C VAL A 355 -0.07 6.97 25.92
N LYS A 356 0.17 8.29 25.88
CA LYS A 356 0.60 9.07 27.05
C LYS A 356 -0.44 9.03 28.18
N ASN A 357 -1.70 9.32 27.86
CA ASN A 357 -2.76 9.51 28.87
C ASN A 357 -3.31 8.19 29.43
N GLN A 358 -3.17 7.09 28.75
CA GLN A 358 -3.52 5.75 29.25
C GLN A 358 -2.56 5.25 30.33
N HIS A 359 -1.36 5.82 30.45
CA HIS A 359 -0.32 5.42 31.41
C HIS A 359 -0.04 3.91 31.44
N ASN A 360 -0.19 3.22 30.33
CA ASN A 360 -0.04 1.76 30.23
C ASN A 360 1.13 1.40 29.32
N ILE A 361 2.21 0.87 29.90
CA ILE A 361 3.39 0.43 29.16
C ILE A 361 3.06 -0.67 28.11
N GLY A 362 1.99 -1.43 28.32
CA GLY A 362 1.50 -2.41 27.35
C GLY A 362 1.14 -1.79 26.01
N LEU A 363 0.69 -0.53 25.98
CA LEU A 363 0.39 0.19 24.73
C LEU A 363 1.65 0.54 23.95
N ILE A 364 2.75 0.85 24.61
CA ILE A 364 4.03 1.09 23.93
C ILE A 364 4.49 -0.19 23.24
N LEU A 365 4.30 -1.35 23.90
CA LEU A 365 4.76 -2.63 23.38
C LEU A 365 3.80 -3.23 22.35
N PHE A 366 2.49 -3.15 22.59
CA PHE A 366 1.47 -3.84 21.81
C PHE A 366 0.52 -2.89 21.03
N GLY A 367 0.57 -1.58 21.29
CA GLY A 367 -0.18 -0.54 20.57
C GLY A 367 -1.58 -0.26 21.10
N ASN A 368 -2.17 0.81 20.56
CA ASN A 368 -3.51 1.30 20.90
C ASN A 368 -4.65 0.47 20.32
N GLY A 369 -4.36 -0.38 19.34
CA GLY A 369 -5.37 -0.94 18.45
C GLY A 369 -5.90 0.07 17.42
N TYR A 370 -6.83 -0.37 16.60
CA TYR A 370 -7.39 0.41 15.50
C TYR A 370 -8.58 1.27 15.95
N LEU A 371 -8.47 2.57 15.71
CA LEU A 371 -9.48 3.58 16.08
C LEU A 371 -10.45 3.83 14.91
N ASN A 372 -11.32 2.89 14.61
CA ASN A 372 -12.21 3.00 13.44
C ASN A 372 -13.43 3.90 13.62
N ASN A 373 -13.75 4.32 14.84
CA ASN A 373 -14.94 5.15 15.13
C ASN A 373 -14.69 6.64 14.90
N PHE A 374 -13.43 7.05 14.81
CA PHE A 374 -13.04 8.44 14.56
C PHE A 374 -12.30 8.50 13.24
N ARG A 375 -13.05 8.58 12.14
CA ARG A 375 -12.51 8.50 10.79
C ARG A 375 -11.39 9.50 10.55
N GLU A 376 -11.52 10.70 11.06
CA GLU A 376 -10.55 11.78 10.96
C GLU A 376 -9.25 11.49 11.72
N LEU A 377 -9.31 10.65 12.77
CA LEU A 377 -8.17 10.29 13.62
C LEU A 377 -7.54 8.94 13.28
N VAL A 378 -8.08 8.23 12.28
CA VAL A 378 -7.49 6.98 11.78
C VAL A 378 -6.18 7.28 11.09
N LEU A 379 -5.10 6.65 11.55
CA LEU A 379 -3.76 6.86 10.98
C LEU A 379 -3.68 6.40 9.52
N GLU A 380 -3.60 7.35 8.59
CA GLU A 380 -3.38 7.07 7.18
C GLU A 380 -1.92 6.70 6.87
N MET A 381 -0.97 7.22 7.66
CA MET A 381 0.45 6.94 7.52
C MET A 381 0.75 5.54 8.07
N GLU A 382 0.86 4.55 7.19
CA GLU A 382 0.89 3.13 7.58
C GLU A 382 2.06 2.75 8.51
N LEU A 383 3.27 3.28 8.30
CA LEU A 383 4.39 2.96 9.18
C LEU A 383 4.17 3.50 10.60
N MET A 384 3.55 4.69 10.74
CA MET A 384 3.16 5.23 12.04
C MET A 384 2.01 4.42 12.64
N SER A 385 1.07 3.96 11.81
CA SER A 385 0.00 3.06 12.25
C SER A 385 0.56 1.74 12.78
N PHE A 386 1.55 1.12 12.12
CA PHE A 386 2.21 -0.06 12.66
C PHE A 386 2.86 0.21 14.03
N LEU A 387 3.45 1.38 14.22
CA LEU A 387 4.11 1.72 15.47
C LEU A 387 3.11 2.04 16.60
N LEU A 388 2.07 2.81 16.30
CA LEU A 388 1.13 3.29 17.30
C LEU A 388 -0.04 2.31 17.54
N ASN A 389 -0.58 1.70 16.49
CA ASN A 389 -1.70 0.77 16.65
C ASN A 389 -1.26 -0.63 17.10
N PHE A 390 -0.06 -1.08 16.69
CA PHE A 390 0.47 -2.41 17.04
C PHE A 390 1.68 -2.37 18.00
N GLY A 391 2.17 -1.19 18.35
CA GLY A 391 3.29 -0.99 19.24
C GLY A 391 4.64 -1.44 18.68
N ILE A 392 5.68 -1.33 19.49
CA ILE A 392 7.06 -1.67 19.09
C ILE A 392 7.17 -3.14 18.68
N LEU A 393 6.52 -4.06 19.40
CA LEU A 393 6.57 -5.49 19.07
C LEU A 393 5.85 -5.79 17.76
N GLY A 394 4.70 -5.17 17.50
CA GLY A 394 4.02 -5.28 16.21
C GLY A 394 4.84 -4.72 15.07
N PHE A 395 5.45 -3.56 15.24
CA PHE A 395 6.37 -3.00 14.25
C PHE A 395 7.54 -3.96 13.94
N ILE A 396 8.15 -4.56 14.98
CA ILE A 396 9.22 -5.54 14.81
C ILE A 396 8.72 -6.78 14.05
N LEU A 397 7.54 -7.29 14.37
CA LEU A 397 7.01 -8.51 13.74
C LEU A 397 6.54 -8.29 12.30
N TYR A 398 5.91 -7.15 11.99
CA TYR A 398 5.26 -6.94 10.70
C TYR A 398 6.10 -6.12 9.72
N VAL A 399 6.90 -5.17 10.17
CA VAL A 399 7.66 -4.25 9.30
C VAL A 399 9.13 -4.65 9.17
N VAL A 400 9.78 -5.01 10.28
CA VAL A 400 11.22 -5.32 10.29
C VAL A 400 11.60 -6.47 9.35
N PRO A 401 10.82 -7.55 9.13
CA PRO A 401 11.15 -8.58 8.14
C PRO A 401 11.35 -8.02 6.73
N PHE A 402 10.48 -7.11 6.29
CA PHE A 402 10.62 -6.44 4.99
C PHE A 402 11.84 -5.52 4.95
N LEU A 403 12.06 -4.71 5.99
CA LEU A 403 13.25 -3.84 6.11
C LEU A 403 14.54 -4.65 6.10
N THR A 404 14.56 -5.80 6.76
CA THR A 404 15.73 -6.70 6.78
C THR A 404 16.08 -7.20 5.37
N LEU A 405 15.08 -7.55 4.57
CA LEU A 405 15.29 -7.95 3.18
C LEU A 405 15.86 -6.79 2.34
N LEU A 406 15.34 -5.57 2.56
CA LEU A 406 15.81 -4.38 1.85
C LEU A 406 17.26 -4.02 2.23
N ILE A 407 17.58 -4.04 3.52
CA ILE A 407 18.95 -3.79 4.02
C ILE A 407 19.92 -4.87 3.51
N TYR A 408 19.51 -6.14 3.58
CA TYR A 408 20.30 -7.22 3.00
C TYR A 408 20.57 -7.00 1.52
N ALA A 409 19.55 -6.63 0.76
CA ALA A 409 19.66 -6.32 -0.66
C ALA A 409 20.65 -5.17 -0.90
N PHE A 410 20.55 -4.09 -0.15
CA PHE A 410 21.45 -2.94 -0.24
C PHE A 410 22.92 -3.35 -0.04
N VAL A 411 23.20 -4.11 1.02
CA VAL A 411 24.56 -4.61 1.30
C VAL A 411 25.09 -5.49 0.14
N GLN A 412 24.23 -6.35 -0.42
CA GLN A 412 24.63 -7.20 -1.53
C GLN A 412 24.84 -6.44 -2.84
N ILE A 413 24.06 -5.39 -3.07
CA ILE A 413 24.22 -4.47 -4.21
C ILE A 413 25.59 -3.80 -4.14
N ILE A 414 25.97 -3.26 -2.99
CA ILE A 414 27.29 -2.64 -2.81
C ILE A 414 28.42 -3.65 -3.03
N LYS A 415 28.33 -4.83 -2.45
CA LYS A 415 29.35 -5.88 -2.58
C LYS A 415 29.54 -6.38 -4.01
N ASN A 416 28.48 -6.34 -4.82
CA ASN A 416 28.47 -6.88 -6.18
C ASN A 416 28.25 -5.79 -7.27
N ILE A 417 28.62 -4.54 -7.00
CA ILE A 417 28.27 -3.38 -7.83
C ILE A 417 28.64 -3.54 -9.32
N LYS A 418 29.73 -4.26 -9.62
CA LYS A 418 30.18 -4.52 -11.00
C LYS A 418 29.29 -5.50 -11.78
N LYS A 419 28.53 -6.35 -11.08
CA LYS A 419 27.66 -7.39 -11.66
C LYS A 419 26.18 -7.00 -11.74
N ILE A 420 25.81 -5.84 -11.16
CA ILE A 420 24.43 -5.39 -11.07
C ILE A 420 23.91 -4.99 -12.45
N ASP A 421 22.64 -5.26 -12.68
CA ASP A 421 21.89 -4.80 -13.84
C ASP A 421 20.75 -3.85 -13.45
N ILE A 422 20.13 -3.23 -14.47
CA ILE A 422 19.03 -2.28 -14.30
C ILE A 422 17.85 -2.92 -13.55
N GLN A 423 17.57 -4.18 -13.82
CA GLN A 423 16.47 -4.88 -13.14
C GLN A 423 16.69 -4.93 -11.63
N CYS A 424 17.91 -5.25 -11.18
CA CYS A 424 18.24 -5.30 -9.75
C CYS A 424 18.03 -3.92 -9.09
N VAL A 425 18.48 -2.85 -9.74
CA VAL A 425 18.34 -1.48 -9.23
C VAL A 425 16.87 -1.05 -9.21
N MET A 426 16.11 -1.33 -10.26
CA MET A 426 14.68 -1.01 -10.31
C MET A 426 13.90 -1.75 -9.20
N LEU A 427 14.15 -3.04 -9.00
CA LEU A 427 13.51 -3.80 -7.93
C LEU A 427 13.86 -3.25 -6.53
N PHE A 428 15.12 -2.84 -6.32
CA PHE A 428 15.55 -2.22 -5.07
C PHE A 428 14.86 -0.87 -4.85
N LEU A 429 14.86 0.00 -5.85
CA LEU A 429 14.18 1.30 -5.78
C LEU A 429 12.66 1.14 -5.60
N GLY A 430 12.02 0.18 -6.29
CA GLY A 430 10.60 -0.12 -6.12
C GLY A 430 10.26 -0.61 -4.72
N SER A 431 11.11 -1.50 -4.15
CA SER A 431 10.95 -1.95 -2.76
C SER A 431 11.08 -0.78 -1.77
N GLY A 432 12.05 0.12 -1.96
CA GLY A 432 12.21 1.33 -1.14
C GLY A 432 11.07 2.33 -1.33
N PHE A 433 10.61 2.51 -2.57
CA PHE A 433 9.52 3.42 -2.89
C PHE A 433 8.19 3.02 -2.25
N ALA A 434 7.95 1.72 -2.03
CA ALA A 434 6.78 1.25 -1.30
C ALA A 434 6.70 1.83 0.12
N TYR A 435 7.83 1.99 0.82
CA TYR A 435 7.85 2.64 2.15
C TYR A 435 7.59 4.14 2.06
N VAL A 436 8.12 4.82 1.03
CA VAL A 436 7.83 6.24 0.81
C VAL A 436 6.34 6.44 0.57
N LEU A 437 5.72 5.60 -0.27
CA LEU A 437 4.29 5.66 -0.51
C LEU A 437 3.46 5.38 0.75
N SER A 438 3.87 4.43 1.59
CA SER A 438 3.18 4.09 2.84
C SER A 438 3.23 5.22 3.88
N LEU A 439 4.26 6.07 3.82
CA LEU A 439 4.35 7.28 4.64
C LEU A 439 3.51 8.44 4.07
N LEU A 440 3.43 8.56 2.74
CA LEU A 440 2.81 9.72 2.10
C LEU A 440 1.33 9.54 1.77
N SER A 441 0.92 8.35 1.34
CA SER A 441 -0.43 8.14 0.79
C SER A 441 -1.24 7.10 1.56
N GLY A 442 -0.61 6.19 2.28
CA GLY A 442 -1.26 5.03 2.89
C GLY A 442 -1.76 4.01 1.86
N TYR A 443 -2.43 2.96 2.35
CA TYR A 443 -3.03 1.89 1.54
C TYR A 443 -2.05 1.09 0.66
N VAL A 444 -0.79 0.97 1.07
CA VAL A 444 0.25 0.17 0.41
C VAL A 444 0.39 -1.19 1.09
N PHE A 445 0.65 -1.20 2.39
CA PHE A 445 0.74 -2.43 3.20
C PHE A 445 -0.62 -2.87 3.75
N PHE A 446 -1.56 -1.96 3.94
CA PHE A 446 -2.89 -2.24 4.49
C PHE A 446 -3.87 -2.78 3.45
N ASN A 447 -3.65 -2.49 2.19
CA ASN A 447 -4.46 -3.07 1.12
C ASN A 447 -3.87 -4.40 0.66
N SER A 448 -4.65 -5.47 0.71
CA SER A 448 -4.19 -6.83 0.42
C SER A 448 -3.68 -7.05 -1.01
N SER A 449 -4.13 -6.25 -1.99
CA SER A 449 -3.64 -6.32 -3.37
C SER A 449 -2.33 -5.57 -3.56
N SER A 450 -2.21 -4.33 -3.05
CA SER A 450 -0.95 -3.57 -3.14
C SER A 450 0.16 -4.23 -2.34
N MET A 451 -0.15 -4.81 -1.18
CA MET A 451 0.78 -5.59 -0.38
C MET A 451 1.39 -6.78 -1.15
N ILE A 452 0.60 -7.49 -1.95
CA ILE A 452 1.13 -8.58 -2.80
C ILE A 452 2.17 -8.03 -3.79
N ILE A 453 1.96 -6.82 -4.35
CA ILE A 453 2.96 -6.20 -5.22
C ILE A 453 4.26 -5.87 -4.45
N VAL A 454 4.13 -5.35 -3.22
CA VAL A 454 5.30 -5.11 -2.35
C VAL A 454 6.06 -6.42 -2.07
N ILE A 455 5.34 -7.50 -1.80
CA ILE A 455 5.95 -8.84 -1.61
C ILE A 455 6.67 -9.29 -2.89
N ILE A 456 6.04 -9.15 -4.06
CA ILE A 456 6.65 -9.50 -5.35
C ILE A 456 7.94 -8.71 -5.58
N LEU A 457 7.97 -7.42 -5.26
CA LEU A 457 9.17 -6.59 -5.36
C LEU A 457 10.31 -7.13 -4.49
N HIS A 458 10.05 -7.39 -3.20
CA HIS A 458 11.08 -7.90 -2.28
C HIS A 458 11.57 -9.29 -2.67
N VAL A 459 10.66 -10.20 -3.01
CA VAL A 459 11.01 -11.57 -3.40
C VAL A 459 11.78 -11.57 -4.72
N SER A 460 11.36 -10.79 -5.71
CA SER A 460 12.07 -10.65 -6.98
C SER A 460 13.46 -10.05 -6.80
N LEU A 461 13.60 -9.08 -5.91
CA LEU A 461 14.89 -8.47 -5.56
C LEU A 461 15.84 -9.49 -4.95
N ILE A 462 15.39 -10.26 -3.94
CA ILE A 462 16.22 -11.30 -3.31
C ILE A 462 16.58 -12.41 -4.28
N ASN A 463 15.65 -12.83 -5.12
CA ASN A 463 15.91 -13.81 -6.18
C ASN A 463 16.99 -13.30 -7.14
N LYS A 464 16.86 -12.07 -7.62
CA LYS A 464 17.84 -11.43 -8.52
C LYS A 464 19.23 -11.31 -7.90
N ILE A 465 19.32 -10.97 -6.61
CA ILE A 465 20.59 -10.92 -5.88
C ILE A 465 21.23 -12.31 -5.80
N ASN A 466 20.43 -13.35 -5.56
CA ASN A 466 20.94 -14.71 -5.54
C ASN A 466 21.48 -15.14 -6.92
N GLU A 467 20.84 -14.76 -8.02
CA GLU A 467 21.36 -14.98 -9.37
C GLU A 467 22.73 -14.28 -9.59
N ILE A 468 22.85 -13.01 -9.13
CA ILE A 468 24.09 -12.22 -9.26
C ILE A 468 25.24 -12.84 -8.46
N LYS A 469 24.97 -13.40 -7.28
CA LYS A 469 25.97 -14.08 -6.44
C LYS A 469 26.48 -15.38 -7.03
N ASN A 470 25.63 -16.09 -7.76
CA ASN A 470 25.96 -17.38 -8.34
C ASN A 470 26.68 -17.28 -9.70
N LYS A 471 26.73 -16.06 -10.28
CA LYS A 471 27.54 -15.69 -11.44
C LYS A 471 28.93 -15.20 -11.02
#